data_e96d164d3e462eeb92ddc519298ea1c1
#
_entry.id   e96d164d3e462eeb92ddc519298ea1c1
#
_cell.length_a   1.000
_cell.length_b   1.000
_cell.length_c   1.000
_cell.angle_alpha   90.00
_cell.angle_beta   90.00
_cell.angle_gamma   90.00
#
_symmetry.space_group_name_H-M   'P 1'
#
loop_
_entity.id
_entity.type
_entity.pdbx_description
1 polymer ?
#
loop_
_entity_poly.entity_id
_entity_poly.type
_entity_poly.pdbx_seq_one_letter_code
_entity_poly.pdbx_strand_id
1 'polypeptide(L)'
;AAKNSFDAQLTAFELISEAALELVLKNIPDSQRPTAISPWYVLAEFSHVGAAPIENWLATRIECGEVADGVIAQSAAQAKQLWALRENISEAQKVEGVSIKHDVAVPVSRIPEFLARADAALLNAFPGIRVVAFGHVGDGNLHYNLSQPDAQKNTAFIASQPEVNRIVHDTVHALNGSISAEHGIG
;
A
#
# COMPACT_ATOMS: atom_id res chain seq x y z
N ALA A 1 -3.78 -9.07 14.20
CA ALA A 1 -2.80 -9.21 15.29
C ALA A 1 -2.51 -7.85 15.96
N ALA A 2 -1.87 -6.85 15.29
CA ALA A 2 -1.47 -5.56 15.90
C ALA A 2 -2.63 -4.84 16.62
N LYS A 3 -3.77 -4.65 15.94
CA LYS A 3 -4.97 -4.00 16.52
C LYS A 3 -5.45 -4.71 17.79
N ASN A 4 -5.44 -6.05 17.82
CA ASN A 4 -5.85 -6.80 19.01
C ASN A 4 -4.86 -6.70 20.18
N SER A 5 -3.57 -6.44 19.89
CA SER A 5 -2.53 -6.35 20.91
C SER A 5 -2.38 -4.93 21.48
N PHE A 6 -2.63 -3.89 20.68
CA PHE A 6 -2.34 -2.50 21.04
C PHE A 6 -3.56 -1.56 21.00
N ASP A 7 -4.66 -1.98 20.37
CA ASP A 7 -5.94 -1.25 20.30
C ASP A 7 -5.77 0.27 20.05
N ALA A 8 -6.20 1.11 20.99
CA ALA A 8 -6.12 2.57 20.89
C ALA A 8 -4.67 3.14 20.86
N GLN A 9 -3.68 2.32 21.17
CA GLN A 9 -2.26 2.72 21.09
C GLN A 9 -1.69 2.61 19.67
N LEU A 10 -2.33 1.88 18.76
CA LEU A 10 -1.97 1.81 17.34
C LEU A 10 -2.57 3.02 16.62
N THR A 11 -1.75 4.03 16.36
CA THR A 11 -2.19 5.33 15.80
C THR A 11 -2.13 5.39 14.28
N ALA A 12 -1.30 4.55 13.64
CA ALA A 12 -1.30 4.38 12.19
C ALA A 12 -0.97 2.94 11.80
N PHE A 13 -1.56 2.48 10.70
CA PHE A 13 -1.33 1.14 10.15
C PHE A 13 -1.46 1.19 8.62
N GLU A 14 -0.31 1.36 7.96
CA GLU A 14 -0.19 1.60 6.52
C GLU A 14 0.30 0.37 5.79
N LEU A 15 -0.31 0.07 4.65
CA LEU A 15 0.17 -0.95 3.71
C LEU A 15 0.95 -0.30 2.58
N ILE A 16 2.04 -0.94 2.16
CA ILE A 16 2.87 -0.50 1.03
C ILE A 16 3.22 -1.74 0.21
N SER A 17 2.88 -1.76 -1.08
CA SER A 17 3.34 -2.81 -1.99
C SER A 17 4.82 -2.63 -2.35
N GLU A 18 5.50 -3.72 -2.73
CA GLU A 18 6.89 -3.63 -3.23
C GLU A 18 7.00 -2.65 -4.38
N ALA A 19 6.07 -2.67 -5.35
CA ALA A 19 6.08 -1.73 -6.45
C ALA A 19 6.00 -0.27 -6.00
N ALA A 20 5.24 0.02 -4.94
CA ALA A 20 5.16 1.37 -4.38
C ALA A 20 6.48 1.79 -3.72
N LEU A 21 7.09 0.89 -2.95
CA LEU A 21 8.38 1.15 -2.31
C LEU A 21 9.49 1.32 -3.34
N GLU A 22 9.56 0.48 -4.37
CA GLU A 22 10.55 0.61 -5.45
C GLU A 22 10.47 1.96 -6.16
N LEU A 23 9.27 2.49 -6.40
CA LEU A 23 9.11 3.82 -6.99
C LEU A 23 9.72 4.91 -6.11
N VAL A 24 9.52 4.84 -4.80
CA VAL A 24 10.12 5.79 -3.86
C VAL A 24 11.65 5.67 -3.86
N LEU A 25 12.17 4.45 -3.74
CA LEU A 25 13.62 4.20 -3.74
C LEU A 25 14.31 4.67 -5.02
N LYS A 26 13.61 4.58 -6.16
CA LYS A 26 14.12 5.00 -7.46
C LYS A 26 14.10 6.52 -7.66
N ASN A 27 13.02 7.19 -7.22
CA ASN A 27 12.71 8.55 -7.65
C ASN A 27 12.88 9.61 -6.55
N ILE A 28 13.00 9.21 -5.27
CA ILE A 28 13.13 10.12 -4.14
C ILE A 28 14.56 10.01 -3.59
N PRO A 29 15.33 11.12 -3.61
CA PRO A 29 16.70 11.13 -3.11
C PRO A 29 16.78 10.67 -1.65
N ASP A 30 17.88 10.04 -1.29
CA ASP A 30 18.22 9.58 0.06
C ASP A 30 17.26 8.55 0.67
N SER A 31 16.32 8.04 -0.12
CA SER A 31 15.43 6.95 0.30
C SER A 31 16.20 5.63 0.38
N GLN A 32 16.03 4.89 1.46
CA GLN A 32 16.68 3.61 1.68
C GLN A 32 15.67 2.54 2.09
N ARG A 33 15.88 1.32 1.59
CA ARG A 33 15.07 0.16 1.97
C ARG A 33 15.32 -0.19 3.43
N PRO A 34 14.31 -0.25 4.29
CA PRO A 34 14.51 -0.47 5.72
C PRO A 34 14.67 -1.95 6.10
N THR A 35 14.15 -2.86 5.28
CA THR A 35 14.10 -4.31 5.55
C THR A 35 14.43 -5.11 4.30
N ALA A 36 14.47 -6.43 4.39
CA ALA A 36 14.60 -7.33 3.24
C ALA A 36 13.46 -7.12 2.22
N ILE A 37 13.69 -7.53 0.97
CA ILE A 37 12.66 -7.46 -0.10
C ILE A 37 11.49 -8.37 0.27
N SER A 38 10.28 -7.81 0.22
CA SER A 38 9.03 -8.50 0.49
C SER A 38 7.95 -7.99 -0.45
N PRO A 39 6.95 -8.79 -0.82
CA PRO A 39 5.85 -8.32 -1.66
C PRO A 39 5.03 -7.19 -1.00
N TRP A 40 4.99 -7.15 0.33
CA TRP A 40 4.24 -6.19 1.11
C TRP A 40 5.01 -5.73 2.34
N TYR A 41 4.83 -4.47 2.69
CA TYR A 41 5.34 -3.86 3.92
C TYR A 41 4.20 -3.22 4.70
N VAL A 42 4.35 -3.20 6.00
CA VAL A 42 3.46 -2.50 6.91
C VAL A 42 4.26 -1.47 7.70
N LEU A 43 3.84 -0.22 7.65
CA LEU A 43 4.31 0.83 8.55
C LEU A 43 3.26 1.00 9.66
N ALA A 44 3.67 0.77 10.89
CA ALA A 44 2.82 0.92 12.08
C ALA A 44 3.38 1.98 13.01
N GLU A 45 2.51 2.85 13.52
CA GLU A 45 2.87 3.84 14.53
C GLU A 45 2.10 3.56 15.82
N PHE A 46 2.80 3.70 16.94
CA PHE A 46 2.24 3.47 18.27
C PHE A 46 2.46 4.69 19.16
N SER A 47 1.45 5.07 19.91
CA SER A 47 1.51 6.11 20.93
C SER A 47 1.37 5.51 22.34
N HIS A 48 2.06 6.12 23.30
CA HIS A 48 2.01 5.72 24.71
C HIS A 48 2.38 4.25 24.99
N VAL A 49 3.22 3.65 24.13
CA VAL A 49 3.78 2.32 24.29
C VAL A 49 5.29 2.44 24.37
N GLY A 50 5.90 1.77 25.36
CA GLY A 50 7.36 1.66 25.41
C GLY A 50 7.90 0.77 24.30
N ALA A 51 9.21 0.88 24.00
CA ALA A 51 9.85 0.09 22.94
C ALA A 51 9.75 -1.43 23.19
N ALA A 52 10.01 -1.88 24.41
CA ALA A 52 10.07 -3.31 24.73
C ALA A 52 8.78 -4.10 24.41
N PRO A 53 7.56 -3.64 24.69
CA PRO A 53 6.34 -4.33 24.26
C PRO A 53 6.25 -4.49 22.72
N ILE A 54 6.65 -3.46 21.96
CA ILE A 54 6.63 -3.49 20.49
C ILE A 54 7.70 -4.47 19.97
N GLU A 55 8.91 -4.43 20.53
CA GLU A 55 10.00 -5.33 20.20
C GLU A 55 9.61 -6.80 20.44
N ASN A 56 9.05 -7.11 21.61
CA ASN A 56 8.60 -8.45 21.94
C ASN A 56 7.48 -8.94 21.04
N TRP A 57 6.53 -8.05 20.71
CA TRP A 57 5.45 -8.38 19.80
C TRP A 57 5.97 -8.67 18.39
N LEU A 58 6.88 -7.83 17.86
CA LEU A 58 7.48 -8.01 16.54
C LEU A 58 8.30 -9.30 16.48
N ALA A 59 9.15 -9.56 17.49
CA ALA A 59 9.92 -10.78 17.60
C ALA A 59 9.04 -12.03 17.54
N THR A 60 7.93 -12.03 18.30
CA THR A 60 6.96 -13.13 18.26
C THR A 60 6.35 -13.34 16.88
N ARG A 61 6.04 -12.25 16.15
CA ARG A 61 5.47 -12.36 14.77
C ARG A 61 6.49 -12.88 13.77
N ILE A 62 7.75 -12.54 13.93
CA ILE A 62 8.86 -13.08 13.13
C ILE A 62 9.06 -14.58 13.44
N GLU A 63 9.11 -14.96 14.71
CA GLU A 63 9.24 -16.36 15.14
C GLU A 63 8.11 -17.26 14.64
N CYS A 64 6.88 -16.73 14.62
CA CYS A 64 5.73 -17.46 14.07
C CYS A 64 5.65 -17.44 12.52
N GLY A 65 6.56 -16.76 11.84
CA GLY A 65 6.56 -16.65 10.37
C GLY A 65 5.46 -15.77 9.78
N GLU A 66 4.76 -14.97 10.61
CA GLU A 66 3.75 -14.00 10.13
C GLU A 66 4.39 -12.75 9.53
N VAL A 67 5.60 -12.40 9.98
CA VAL A 67 6.42 -11.30 9.50
C VAL A 67 7.80 -11.84 9.13
N ALA A 68 8.28 -11.52 7.93
CA ALA A 68 9.57 -12.01 7.45
C ALA A 68 10.76 -11.25 8.06
N ASP A 69 10.60 -9.94 8.23
CA ASP A 69 11.63 -9.03 8.73
C ASP A 69 10.98 -7.75 9.26
N GLY A 70 11.67 -6.99 10.10
CA GLY A 70 11.14 -5.72 10.62
C GLY A 70 12.18 -4.89 11.34
N VAL A 71 11.96 -3.58 11.33
CA VAL A 71 12.78 -2.59 12.03
C VAL A 71 11.92 -1.71 12.92
N ILE A 72 12.51 -1.24 14.00
CA ILE A 72 11.89 -0.27 14.92
C ILE A 72 12.73 0.99 14.93
N ALA A 73 12.11 2.13 14.66
CA ALA A 73 12.78 3.42 14.72
C ALA A 73 13.29 3.70 16.15
N GLN A 74 14.58 3.98 16.29
CA GLN A 74 15.23 4.27 17.56
C GLN A 74 15.36 5.78 17.81
N SER A 75 14.88 6.61 16.88
CA SER A 75 14.89 8.07 16.97
C SER A 75 13.78 8.69 16.12
N ALA A 76 13.41 9.94 16.44
CA ALA A 76 12.47 10.71 15.63
C ALA A 76 12.96 10.89 14.17
N ALA A 77 14.28 10.97 13.95
CA ALA A 77 14.84 11.06 12.61
C ALA A 77 14.59 9.78 11.81
N GLN A 78 14.80 8.61 12.41
CA GLN A 78 14.51 7.32 11.78
C GLN A 78 13.00 7.14 11.54
N ALA A 79 12.14 7.52 12.49
CA ALA A 79 10.70 7.48 12.31
C ALA A 79 10.27 8.34 11.11
N LYS A 80 10.80 9.57 11.00
CA LYS A 80 10.56 10.44 9.85
C LYS A 80 11.02 9.82 8.53
N GLN A 81 12.15 9.13 8.50
CA GLN A 81 12.63 8.44 7.31
C GLN A 81 11.69 7.30 6.89
N LEU A 82 11.18 6.52 7.85
CA LEU A 82 10.21 5.47 7.55
C LEU A 82 8.89 6.04 7.01
N TRP A 83 8.37 7.12 7.62
CA TRP A 83 7.19 7.82 7.13
C TRP A 83 7.40 8.40 5.74
N ALA A 84 8.58 8.96 5.45
CA ALA A 84 8.90 9.50 4.12
C ALA A 84 8.76 8.45 3.01
N LEU A 85 9.03 7.17 3.28
CA LEU A 85 8.81 6.10 2.30
C LEU A 85 7.33 5.97 1.94
N ARG A 86 6.42 6.14 2.89
CA ARG A 86 4.96 6.09 2.66
C ARG A 86 4.43 7.38 2.03
N GLU A 87 4.84 8.52 2.53
CA GLU A 87 4.32 9.84 2.12
C GLU A 87 4.73 10.20 0.70
N ASN A 88 5.93 9.80 0.26
CA ASN A 88 6.44 10.13 -1.06
C ASN A 88 5.98 9.19 -2.19
N ILE A 89 5.13 8.19 -1.93
CA ILE A 89 4.65 7.27 -2.99
C ILE A 89 3.94 8.04 -4.10
N SER A 90 3.05 8.97 -3.75
CA SER A 90 2.29 9.76 -4.74
C SER A 90 3.19 10.65 -5.58
N GLU A 91 4.25 11.23 -4.99
CA GLU A 91 5.22 12.04 -5.71
C GLU A 91 6.10 11.18 -6.61
N ALA A 92 6.58 10.05 -6.12
CA ALA A 92 7.35 9.10 -6.91
C ALA A 92 6.57 8.57 -8.13
N GLN A 93 5.24 8.35 -7.97
CA GLN A 93 4.37 7.98 -9.10
C GLN A 93 4.26 9.08 -10.16
N LYS A 94 4.22 10.36 -9.78
CA LYS A 94 4.16 11.48 -10.74
C LYS A 94 5.41 11.54 -11.62
N VAL A 95 6.57 11.24 -11.05
CA VAL A 95 7.84 11.19 -11.81
C VAL A 95 7.82 10.09 -12.88
N GLU A 96 7.16 8.97 -12.61
CA GLU A 96 7.06 7.84 -13.55
C GLU A 96 6.03 8.06 -14.68
N GLY A 97 5.22 9.09 -14.61
CA GLY A 97 4.29 9.46 -15.67
C GLY A 97 2.81 9.26 -15.33
N VAL A 98 2.02 8.81 -16.31
CA VAL A 98 0.56 8.71 -16.17
C VAL A 98 0.14 7.49 -15.35
N SER A 99 -0.91 7.69 -14.56
CA SER A 99 -1.52 6.61 -13.77
C SER A 99 -3.06 6.75 -13.73
N ILE A 100 -3.75 5.63 -13.72
CA ILE A 100 -5.17 5.55 -13.41
C ILE A 100 -5.26 5.29 -11.89
N LYS A 101 -5.93 6.16 -11.17
CA LYS A 101 -5.94 6.16 -9.70
C LYS A 101 -7.31 5.76 -9.17
N HIS A 102 -7.29 4.95 -8.14
CA HIS A 102 -8.48 4.55 -7.40
C HIS A 102 -8.23 4.78 -5.91
N ASP A 103 -9.22 5.33 -5.25
CA ASP A 103 -9.28 5.55 -3.82
C ASP A 103 -10.48 4.75 -3.30
N VAL A 104 -10.24 3.50 -2.90
CA VAL A 104 -11.29 2.53 -2.58
C VAL A 104 -11.21 2.08 -1.14
N ALA A 105 -12.35 1.67 -0.59
CA ALA A 105 -12.40 1.03 0.72
C ALA A 105 -13.05 -0.34 0.63
N VAL A 106 -12.49 -1.32 1.32
CA VAL A 106 -13.09 -2.64 1.51
C VAL A 106 -12.99 -3.03 2.99
N PRO A 107 -13.86 -3.92 3.50
CA PRO A 107 -13.67 -4.44 4.85
C PRO A 107 -12.23 -4.93 5.07
N VAL A 108 -11.59 -4.56 6.15
CA VAL A 108 -10.16 -4.85 6.42
C VAL A 108 -9.81 -6.32 6.18
N SER A 109 -10.67 -7.24 6.61
CA SER A 109 -10.48 -8.69 6.41
C SER A 109 -10.55 -9.13 4.95
N ARG A 110 -11.08 -8.28 4.06
CA ARG A 110 -11.24 -8.57 2.63
C ARG A 110 -10.14 -7.95 1.76
N ILE A 111 -9.24 -7.15 2.34
CA ILE A 111 -8.12 -6.52 1.61
C ILE A 111 -7.28 -7.54 0.84
N PRO A 112 -6.83 -8.66 1.43
CA PRO A 112 -6.05 -9.65 0.68
C PRO A 112 -6.82 -10.25 -0.50
N GLU A 113 -8.11 -10.48 -0.34
CA GLU A 113 -8.96 -10.99 -1.42
C GLU A 113 -9.17 -9.95 -2.52
N PHE A 114 -9.38 -8.69 -2.15
CA PHE A 114 -9.47 -7.58 -3.10
C PHE A 114 -8.22 -7.50 -3.97
N LEU A 115 -7.04 -7.45 -3.34
CA LEU A 115 -5.76 -7.36 -4.04
C LEU A 115 -5.57 -8.55 -4.99
N ALA A 116 -5.77 -9.77 -4.51
CA ALA A 116 -5.60 -10.97 -5.33
C ALA A 116 -6.55 -11.00 -6.54
N ARG A 117 -7.82 -10.63 -6.37
CA ARG A 117 -8.83 -10.64 -7.44
C ARG A 117 -8.62 -9.51 -8.45
N ALA A 118 -8.36 -8.29 -7.97
CA ALA A 118 -8.14 -7.13 -8.81
C ALA A 118 -6.85 -7.29 -9.62
N ASP A 119 -5.74 -7.71 -8.98
CA ASP A 119 -4.47 -7.96 -9.66
C ASP A 119 -4.62 -9.01 -10.75
N ALA A 120 -5.24 -10.15 -10.45
CA ALA A 120 -5.43 -11.22 -11.43
C ALA A 120 -6.26 -10.75 -12.64
N ALA A 121 -7.35 -10.03 -12.41
CA ALA A 121 -8.21 -9.54 -13.48
C ALA A 121 -7.51 -8.50 -14.35
N LEU A 122 -6.82 -7.54 -13.72
CA LEU A 122 -6.15 -6.45 -14.42
C LEU A 122 -4.89 -6.89 -15.17
N LEU A 123 -4.06 -7.74 -14.57
CA LEU A 123 -2.86 -8.27 -15.25
C LEU A 123 -3.22 -9.16 -16.44
N ASN A 124 -4.36 -9.87 -16.37
CA ASN A 124 -4.88 -10.64 -17.49
C ASN A 124 -5.43 -9.75 -18.62
N ALA A 125 -6.17 -8.69 -18.26
CA ALA A 125 -6.76 -7.78 -19.24
C ALA A 125 -5.72 -6.81 -19.87
N PHE A 126 -4.72 -6.41 -19.09
CA PHE A 126 -3.72 -5.41 -19.46
C PHE A 126 -2.30 -5.91 -19.15
N PRO A 127 -1.74 -6.86 -19.93
CA PRO A 127 -0.40 -7.38 -19.68
C PRO A 127 0.67 -6.29 -19.66
N GLY A 128 1.52 -6.31 -18.63
CA GLY A 128 2.63 -5.38 -18.46
C GLY A 128 2.29 -4.07 -17.74
N ILE A 129 1.06 -3.90 -17.24
CA ILE A 129 0.77 -2.79 -16.32
C ILE A 129 1.46 -3.03 -14.97
N ARG A 130 1.69 -1.93 -14.25
CA ARG A 130 2.20 -1.94 -12.89
C ARG A 130 1.07 -1.56 -11.92
N VAL A 131 0.81 -2.43 -10.95
CA VAL A 131 -0.08 -2.13 -9.83
C VAL A 131 0.75 -1.51 -8.71
N VAL A 132 0.30 -0.36 -8.22
CA VAL A 132 0.90 0.38 -7.10
C VAL A 132 -0.16 0.54 -6.02
N ALA A 133 -0.15 -0.38 -5.06
CA ALA A 133 -1.14 -0.41 -3.99
C ALA A 133 -0.50 0.02 -2.66
N PHE A 134 -1.17 0.94 -1.95
CA PHE A 134 -0.78 1.43 -0.64
C PHE A 134 -1.99 2.07 0.05
N GLY A 135 -1.95 2.26 1.36
CA GLY A 135 -3.06 2.94 2.03
C GLY A 135 -3.26 2.60 3.50
N HIS A 136 -4.30 3.20 4.07
CA HIS A 136 -4.68 3.12 5.48
C HIS A 136 -5.45 1.82 5.75
N VAL A 137 -4.73 0.70 5.90
CA VAL A 137 -5.40 -0.60 6.08
C VAL A 137 -6.09 -0.76 7.44
N GLY A 138 -5.83 0.15 8.38
CA GLY A 138 -6.51 0.15 9.67
C GLY A 138 -8.03 0.33 9.56
N ASP A 139 -8.49 1.08 8.55
CA ASP A 139 -9.90 1.37 8.24
C ASP A 139 -10.36 0.84 6.87
N GLY A 140 -9.49 0.11 6.18
CA GLY A 140 -9.84 -0.56 4.92
C GLY A 140 -9.63 0.29 3.67
N ASN A 141 -9.06 1.49 3.81
CA ASN A 141 -8.81 2.40 2.71
C ASN A 141 -7.54 2.02 1.94
N LEU A 142 -7.64 1.98 0.60
CA LEU A 142 -6.56 1.66 -0.31
C LEU A 142 -6.51 2.63 -1.49
N HIS A 143 -5.34 3.21 -1.73
CA HIS A 143 -4.97 3.77 -3.01
C HIS A 143 -4.51 2.63 -3.90
N TYR A 144 -5.33 2.27 -4.87
CA TYR A 144 -5.06 1.19 -5.80
C TYR A 144 -4.85 1.77 -7.20
N ASN A 145 -3.60 2.09 -7.50
CA ASN A 145 -3.21 2.83 -8.69
C ASN A 145 -2.56 1.90 -9.72
N LEU A 146 -2.81 2.21 -10.99
CA LEU A 146 -2.20 1.49 -12.10
C LEU A 146 -1.37 2.45 -12.93
N SER A 147 -0.22 2.00 -13.42
CA SER A 147 0.62 2.74 -14.34
C SER A 147 1.13 1.85 -15.46
N GLN A 148 1.47 2.47 -16.59
CA GLN A 148 2.11 1.79 -17.72
C GLN A 148 3.59 2.15 -17.74
N PRO A 149 4.50 1.19 -17.45
CA PRO A 149 5.94 1.47 -17.45
C PRO A 149 6.49 1.87 -18.83
N ASP A 150 5.86 1.40 -19.92
CA ASP A 150 6.22 1.75 -21.29
C ASP A 150 5.49 3.03 -21.71
N ALA A 151 6.22 4.14 -21.75
CA ALA A 151 5.65 5.46 -22.10
C ALA A 151 5.00 5.49 -23.49
N GLN A 152 5.40 4.62 -24.44
CA GLN A 152 4.80 4.55 -25.77
C GLN A 152 3.35 4.02 -25.73
N LYS A 153 3.00 3.29 -24.68
CA LYS A 153 1.66 2.73 -24.47
C LYS A 153 0.73 3.65 -23.66
N ASN A 154 1.21 4.78 -23.15
CA ASN A 154 0.44 5.66 -22.27
C ASN A 154 -0.88 6.11 -22.88
N THR A 155 -0.93 6.49 -24.15
CA THR A 155 -2.18 6.93 -24.80
C THR A 155 -3.22 5.82 -24.81
N ALA A 156 -2.84 4.61 -25.20
CA ALA A 156 -3.73 3.45 -25.21
C ALA A 156 -4.15 3.05 -23.78
N PHE A 157 -3.22 3.14 -22.84
CA PHE A 157 -3.49 2.85 -21.43
C PHE A 157 -4.53 3.81 -20.83
N ILE A 158 -4.37 5.12 -21.04
CA ILE A 158 -5.36 6.11 -20.57
C ILE A 158 -6.71 5.93 -21.27
N ALA A 159 -6.73 5.59 -22.54
CA ALA A 159 -7.98 5.28 -23.25
C ALA A 159 -8.72 4.04 -22.66
N SER A 160 -7.98 3.14 -22.02
CA SER A 160 -8.59 1.97 -21.35
C SER A 160 -9.14 2.26 -19.94
N GLN A 161 -9.02 3.49 -19.43
CA GLN A 161 -9.47 3.86 -18.08
C GLN A 161 -10.90 3.42 -17.74
N PRO A 162 -11.91 3.54 -18.64
CA PRO A 162 -13.26 3.08 -18.33
C PRO A 162 -13.33 1.58 -18.01
N GLU A 163 -12.57 0.76 -18.72
CA GLU A 163 -12.54 -0.69 -18.49
C GLU A 163 -11.75 -1.02 -17.21
N VAL A 164 -10.62 -0.36 -16.98
CA VAL A 164 -9.85 -0.48 -15.74
C VAL A 164 -10.73 -0.13 -14.53
N ASN A 165 -11.42 1.03 -14.59
CA ASN A 165 -12.34 1.44 -13.52
C ASN A 165 -13.43 0.39 -13.30
N ARG A 166 -14.04 -0.15 -14.36
CA ARG A 166 -15.07 -1.19 -14.24
C ARG A 166 -14.55 -2.41 -13.50
N ILE A 167 -13.37 -2.94 -13.84
CA ILE A 167 -12.79 -4.12 -13.19
C ILE A 167 -12.56 -3.86 -11.69
N VAL A 168 -11.97 -2.70 -11.36
CA VAL A 168 -11.72 -2.34 -9.95
C VAL A 168 -13.03 -2.16 -9.20
N HIS A 169 -13.97 -1.38 -9.74
CA HIS A 169 -15.25 -1.09 -9.09
C HIS A 169 -16.12 -2.34 -8.92
N ASP A 170 -16.18 -3.22 -9.92
CA ASP A 170 -16.90 -4.50 -9.82
C ASP A 170 -16.30 -5.38 -8.70
N THR A 171 -14.97 -5.40 -8.58
CA THR A 171 -14.30 -6.14 -7.52
C THR A 171 -14.58 -5.55 -6.14
N VAL A 172 -14.54 -4.23 -6.00
CA VAL A 172 -14.90 -3.52 -4.76
C VAL A 172 -16.35 -3.82 -4.36
N HIS A 173 -17.29 -3.71 -5.32
CA HIS A 173 -18.70 -3.98 -5.08
C HIS A 173 -18.95 -5.44 -4.64
N ALA A 174 -18.30 -6.41 -5.30
CA ALA A 174 -18.42 -7.82 -4.95
C ALA A 174 -17.92 -8.14 -3.51
N LEU A 175 -17.12 -7.24 -2.92
CA LEU A 175 -16.59 -7.36 -1.58
C LEU A 175 -17.30 -6.46 -0.55
N ASN A 176 -18.44 -5.86 -0.93
CA ASN A 176 -19.20 -4.89 -0.12
C ASN A 176 -18.36 -3.67 0.28
N GLY A 177 -17.50 -3.21 -0.63
CA GLY A 177 -16.69 -2.02 -0.46
C GLY A 177 -17.31 -0.75 -1.02
N SER A 178 -16.56 0.36 -0.94
CA SER A 178 -16.87 1.66 -1.52
C SER A 178 -15.84 2.02 -2.59
N ILE A 179 -16.28 2.58 -3.69
CA ILE A 179 -15.43 3.08 -4.79
C ILE A 179 -14.87 4.48 -4.52
N SER A 180 -15.17 5.05 -3.39
CA SER A 180 -14.60 6.31 -2.89
C SER A 180 -14.41 6.19 -1.39
N ALA A 181 -13.16 6.32 -0.93
CA ALA A 181 -12.81 6.27 0.49
C ALA A 181 -12.71 7.68 1.09
N GLU A 182 -11.90 8.56 0.51
CA GLU A 182 -11.60 9.89 1.06
C GLU A 182 -12.12 11.03 0.17
N HIS A 183 -12.12 10.87 -1.15
CA HIS A 183 -12.30 11.97 -2.10
C HIS A 183 -13.75 12.26 -2.50
N GLY A 184 -14.70 11.44 -2.08
CA GLY A 184 -16.08 11.53 -2.56
C GLY A 184 -16.21 11.16 -4.05
N ILE A 185 -17.43 10.86 -4.47
CA ILE A 185 -17.79 10.70 -5.89
C ILE A 185 -18.30 12.07 -6.36
N GLY A 186 -17.42 12.86 -6.98
CA GLY A 186 -17.76 14.19 -7.52
C GLY A 186 -18.70 14.13 -8.71
#